data_cae0d8881c64ef0e62431c2b04748b7b
#
_entry.id   cae0d8881c64ef0e62431c2b04748b7b
#
_cell.length_a   1.000
_cell.length_b   1.000
_cell.length_c   1.000
_cell.angle_alpha   90.00
_cell.angle_beta   90.00
_cell.angle_gamma   90.00
#
_symmetry.space_group_name_H-M   'P 1'
#
loop_
_entity.id
_entity.type
_entity.pdbx_description
1 polymer ?
#
loop_
_entity_poly.entity_id
_entity_poly.type
_entity_poly.pdbx_seq_one_letter_code
_entity_poly.pdbx_strand_id
1 'polypeptide(L)'
;MRPVDLARPHGLSGQAVRNYEAAGILPAADRTPTGYRRYTPLHAAALRTFLALVPAHGHATARRIMTLLNTGATEEALTAVDAGHAELLADRRTLDAIERALAELTPGPASSPAHRATTVGALAHRLGLRPATLRRWERAGLLRPGRERGTGYRTYTADDVRDARIVHQLRRSGYLLAQIAPLLDELRGATSPDSASAAIAERRRRLHTRALAMLNASAETGRYLGVLDGGGAGGADGPAE
;
A
#
# COMPACT_ATOMS: atom_id res chain seq x y z
N MET A 1 -33.69 -5.54 8.91
CA MET A 1 -33.26 -6.25 7.68
C MET A 1 -32.67 -7.61 8.07
N ARG A 2 -32.84 -8.64 7.24
CA ARG A 2 -32.16 -9.94 7.38
C ARG A 2 -30.72 -9.84 6.84
N PRO A 3 -29.81 -10.77 7.20
CA PRO A 3 -28.42 -10.75 6.68
C PRO A 3 -28.33 -10.75 5.15
N VAL A 4 -29.24 -11.49 4.48
CA VAL A 4 -29.26 -11.57 3.02
C VAL A 4 -29.71 -10.26 2.37
N ASP A 5 -30.59 -9.52 3.01
CA ASP A 5 -31.08 -8.24 2.49
C ASP A 5 -29.97 -7.18 2.52
N LEU A 6 -29.12 -7.24 3.56
CA LEU A 6 -27.92 -6.40 3.69
C LEU A 6 -26.81 -6.80 2.71
N ALA A 7 -26.64 -8.09 2.45
CA ALA A 7 -25.59 -8.64 1.60
C ALA A 7 -25.84 -8.42 0.09
N ARG A 8 -27.09 -8.55 -0.33
CA ARG A 8 -27.51 -8.59 -1.76
C ARG A 8 -27.02 -7.40 -2.59
N PRO A 9 -27.13 -6.13 -2.14
CA PRO A 9 -26.68 -4.97 -2.93
C PRO A 9 -25.18 -4.96 -3.22
N HIS A 10 -24.41 -5.75 -2.48
CA HIS A 10 -22.94 -5.80 -2.56
C HIS A 10 -22.41 -7.11 -3.14
N GLY A 11 -23.29 -7.99 -3.65
CA GLY A 11 -22.88 -9.29 -4.17
C GLY A 11 -22.33 -10.26 -3.11
N LEU A 12 -22.67 -10.03 -1.83
CA LEU A 12 -22.18 -10.83 -0.70
C LEU A 12 -23.22 -11.90 -0.28
N SER A 13 -22.73 -12.90 0.44
CA SER A 13 -23.59 -13.88 1.11
C SER A 13 -24.04 -13.38 2.49
N GLY A 14 -25.20 -13.85 2.96
CA GLY A 14 -25.62 -13.58 4.33
C GLY A 14 -24.63 -14.16 5.38
N GLN A 15 -23.84 -15.15 5.03
CA GLN A 15 -22.78 -15.67 5.90
C GLN A 15 -21.62 -14.67 6.03
N ALA A 16 -21.24 -13.99 4.95
CA ALA A 16 -20.21 -12.94 5.00
C ALA A 16 -20.61 -11.81 5.96
N VAL A 17 -21.88 -11.39 5.93
CA VAL A 17 -22.39 -10.38 6.87
C VAL A 17 -22.28 -10.83 8.32
N ARG A 18 -22.64 -12.08 8.62
CA ARG A 18 -22.49 -12.66 9.97
C ARG A 18 -21.02 -12.73 10.41
N ASN A 19 -20.14 -13.06 9.50
CA ASN A 19 -18.67 -13.08 9.78
C ASN A 19 -18.14 -11.68 10.05
N TYR A 20 -18.60 -10.66 9.32
CA TYR A 20 -18.21 -9.27 9.54
C TYR A 20 -18.70 -8.73 10.89
N GLU A 21 -19.95 -9.09 11.30
CA GLU A 21 -20.44 -8.79 12.64
C GLU A 21 -19.60 -9.47 13.72
N ALA A 22 -19.34 -10.77 13.60
CA ALA A 22 -18.54 -11.54 14.55
C ALA A 22 -17.09 -11.01 14.65
N ALA A 23 -16.55 -10.42 13.57
CA ALA A 23 -15.23 -9.82 13.52
C ALA A 23 -15.19 -8.36 14.04
N GLY A 24 -16.33 -7.79 14.48
CA GLY A 24 -16.45 -6.40 14.95
C GLY A 24 -16.38 -5.35 13.82
N ILE A 25 -16.44 -5.77 12.56
CA ILE A 25 -16.48 -4.87 11.39
C ILE A 25 -17.84 -4.17 11.31
N LEU A 26 -18.91 -4.89 11.63
CA LEU A 26 -20.24 -4.32 11.81
C LEU A 26 -20.53 -4.20 13.31
N PRO A 27 -21.35 -3.22 13.73
CA PRO A 27 -21.89 -3.18 15.08
C PRO A 27 -22.61 -4.49 15.45
N ALA A 28 -22.75 -4.77 16.74
CA ALA A 28 -23.53 -5.90 17.19
C ALA A 28 -25.01 -5.73 16.80
N ALA A 29 -25.59 -6.76 16.19
CA ALA A 29 -27.01 -6.73 15.80
C ALA A 29 -27.90 -7.15 16.97
N ASP A 30 -29.00 -6.43 17.16
CA ASP A 30 -30.08 -6.85 18.06
C ASP A 30 -30.63 -8.22 17.63
N ARG A 31 -31.17 -8.93 18.61
CA ARG A 31 -31.90 -10.17 18.35
C ARG A 31 -33.41 -9.98 18.52
N THR A 32 -34.17 -10.58 17.62
CA THR A 32 -35.62 -10.68 17.79
C THR A 32 -35.95 -11.59 18.98
N PRO A 33 -37.18 -11.55 19.53
CA PRO A 33 -37.62 -12.49 20.54
C PRO A 33 -37.45 -13.97 20.16
N THR A 34 -37.45 -14.25 18.85
CA THR A 34 -37.22 -15.59 18.29
C THR A 34 -35.74 -15.89 18.03
N GLY A 35 -34.79 -15.02 18.49
CA GLY A 35 -33.35 -15.23 18.42
C GLY A 35 -32.69 -14.84 17.10
N TYR A 36 -33.42 -14.36 16.08
CA TYR A 36 -32.85 -13.97 14.81
C TYR A 36 -32.19 -12.58 14.89
N ARG A 37 -31.06 -12.38 14.19
CA ARG A 37 -30.36 -11.10 14.06
C ARG A 37 -31.20 -10.09 13.28
N ARG A 38 -31.29 -8.87 13.79
CA ARG A 38 -31.98 -7.74 13.19
C ARG A 38 -30.98 -6.63 12.83
N TYR A 39 -30.69 -6.49 11.54
CA TYR A 39 -29.84 -5.42 11.05
C TYR A 39 -30.63 -4.15 10.76
N THR A 40 -30.00 -2.99 10.92
CA THR A 40 -30.56 -1.65 10.82
C THR A 40 -29.86 -0.86 9.69
N PRO A 41 -30.31 0.36 9.34
CA PRO A 41 -29.56 1.25 8.45
C PRO A 41 -28.12 1.53 8.89
N LEU A 42 -27.85 1.53 10.21
CA LEU A 42 -26.49 1.66 10.76
C LEU A 42 -25.58 0.54 10.26
N HIS A 43 -26.05 -0.69 10.26
CA HIS A 43 -25.27 -1.84 9.74
C HIS A 43 -25.04 -1.73 8.22
N ALA A 44 -26.03 -1.16 7.48
CA ALA A 44 -25.85 -0.91 6.06
C ALA A 44 -24.81 0.18 5.80
N ALA A 45 -24.76 1.22 6.62
CA ALA A 45 -23.74 2.26 6.56
C ALA A 45 -22.35 1.66 6.90
N ALA A 46 -22.24 0.89 7.98
CA ALA A 46 -21.00 0.21 8.36
C ALA A 46 -20.47 -0.71 7.25
N LEU A 47 -21.35 -1.49 6.61
CA LEU A 47 -20.94 -2.38 5.52
C LEU A 47 -20.43 -1.60 4.32
N ARG A 48 -21.12 -0.55 3.89
CA ARG A 48 -20.65 0.32 2.78
C ARG A 48 -19.30 0.93 3.08
N THR A 49 -19.10 1.46 4.29
CA THR A 49 -17.84 2.05 4.73
C THR A 49 -16.71 1.02 4.70
N PHE A 50 -16.93 -0.17 5.25
CA PHE A 50 -15.95 -1.25 5.20
C PHE A 50 -15.54 -1.60 3.77
N LEU A 51 -16.54 -1.79 2.88
CA LEU A 51 -16.29 -2.15 1.48
C LEU A 51 -15.55 -1.03 0.72
N ALA A 52 -15.77 0.23 1.08
CA ALA A 52 -15.01 1.36 0.53
C ALA A 52 -13.56 1.42 1.08
N LEU A 53 -13.36 1.08 2.36
CA LEU A 53 -12.04 1.07 2.99
C LEU A 53 -11.12 -0.04 2.45
N VAL A 54 -11.66 -1.19 2.05
CA VAL A 54 -10.85 -2.33 1.59
C VAL A 54 -9.94 -1.99 0.40
N PRO A 55 -10.41 -1.43 -0.72
CA PRO A 55 -9.55 -1.08 -1.86
C PRO A 55 -8.60 0.10 -1.55
N ALA A 56 -8.92 0.93 -0.55
CA ALA A 56 -8.12 2.09 -0.14
C ALA A 56 -6.93 1.70 0.76
N HIS A 57 -7.21 0.90 1.80
CA HIS A 57 -6.29 0.63 2.90
C HIS A 57 -5.92 -0.86 3.06
N GLY A 58 -6.53 -1.74 2.26
CA GLY A 58 -6.41 -3.19 2.42
C GLY A 58 -7.31 -3.74 3.53
N HIS A 59 -7.61 -5.05 3.47
CA HIS A 59 -8.59 -5.69 4.34
C HIS A 59 -8.26 -5.59 5.84
N ALA A 60 -6.99 -5.78 6.22
CA ALA A 60 -6.56 -5.76 7.62
C ALA A 60 -6.74 -4.36 8.26
N THR A 61 -6.29 -3.30 7.55
CA THR A 61 -6.42 -1.91 8.01
C THR A 61 -7.89 -1.48 8.00
N ALA A 62 -8.66 -1.82 6.97
CA ALA A 62 -10.09 -1.54 6.90
C ALA A 62 -10.86 -2.16 8.07
N ARG A 63 -10.56 -3.42 8.41
CA ARG A 63 -11.11 -4.08 9.61
C ARG A 63 -10.76 -3.32 10.88
N ARG A 64 -9.48 -2.96 11.06
CA ARG A 64 -9.02 -2.21 12.24
C ARG A 64 -9.77 -0.88 12.37
N ILE A 65 -9.88 -0.11 11.29
CA ILE A 65 -10.60 1.18 11.27
C ILE A 65 -12.05 0.97 11.71
N MET A 66 -12.77 0.02 11.11
CA MET A 66 -14.17 -0.25 11.46
C MET A 66 -14.34 -0.68 12.92
N THR A 67 -13.46 -1.56 13.43
CA THR A 67 -13.50 -1.98 14.84
C THR A 67 -13.31 -0.78 15.78
N LEU A 68 -12.36 0.11 15.48
CA LEU A 68 -12.11 1.32 16.26
C LEU A 68 -13.33 2.27 16.25
N LEU A 69 -13.91 2.51 15.06
CA LEU A 69 -15.12 3.34 14.94
C LEU A 69 -16.30 2.76 15.73
N ASN A 70 -16.53 1.45 15.65
CA ASN A 70 -17.60 0.75 16.36
C ASN A 70 -17.44 0.73 17.88
N THR A 71 -16.21 0.93 18.38
CA THR A 71 -15.91 1.01 19.83
C THR A 71 -15.76 2.46 20.33
N GLY A 72 -15.98 3.46 19.49
CA GLY A 72 -15.85 4.88 19.86
C GLY A 72 -14.43 5.41 19.88
N ALA A 73 -13.43 4.62 19.48
CA ALA A 73 -12.02 5.03 19.38
C ALA A 73 -11.76 5.79 18.05
N THR A 74 -12.47 6.91 17.87
CA THR A 74 -12.49 7.66 16.60
C THR A 74 -11.12 8.24 16.25
N GLU A 75 -10.38 8.81 17.21
CA GLU A 75 -9.07 9.39 16.96
C GLU A 75 -8.06 8.36 16.45
N GLU A 76 -8.06 7.15 17.01
CA GLU A 76 -7.21 6.06 16.56
C GLU A 76 -7.60 5.56 15.17
N ALA A 77 -8.90 5.58 14.85
CA ALA A 77 -9.38 5.25 13.50
C ALA A 77 -8.92 6.29 12.48
N LEU A 78 -9.04 7.58 12.78
CA LEU A 78 -8.55 8.68 11.92
C LEU A 78 -7.04 8.62 11.75
N THR A 79 -6.29 8.36 12.82
CA THR A 79 -4.83 8.14 12.75
C THR A 79 -4.47 7.00 11.78
N ALA A 80 -5.25 5.92 11.75
CA ALA A 80 -5.01 4.81 10.82
C ALA A 80 -5.31 5.21 9.36
N VAL A 81 -6.31 6.06 9.12
CA VAL A 81 -6.60 6.63 7.79
C VAL A 81 -5.47 7.54 7.34
N ASP A 82 -5.00 8.44 8.20
CA ASP A 82 -3.90 9.38 7.91
C ASP A 82 -2.59 8.65 7.59
N ALA A 83 -2.29 7.57 8.32
CA ALA A 83 -1.14 6.72 8.04
C ALA A 83 -1.20 6.15 6.61
N GLY A 84 -2.38 5.72 6.14
CA GLY A 84 -2.58 5.25 4.77
C GLY A 84 -2.35 6.35 3.72
N HIS A 85 -2.82 7.58 3.98
CA HIS A 85 -2.56 8.73 3.10
C HIS A 85 -1.08 9.10 3.05
N ALA A 86 -0.39 9.07 4.20
CA ALA A 86 1.05 9.31 4.29
C ALA A 86 1.85 8.26 3.49
N GLU A 87 1.46 6.98 3.57
CA GLU A 87 2.05 5.90 2.79
C GLU A 87 1.87 6.13 1.27
N LEU A 88 0.64 6.44 0.83
CA LEU A 88 0.37 6.74 -0.58
C LEU A 88 1.20 7.92 -1.09
N LEU A 89 1.35 8.97 -0.29
CA LEU A 89 2.18 10.12 -0.64
C LEU A 89 3.66 9.74 -0.73
N ALA A 90 4.17 8.92 0.19
CA ALA A 90 5.53 8.42 0.16
C ALA A 90 5.79 7.56 -1.09
N ASP A 91 4.86 6.67 -1.45
CA ASP A 91 4.93 5.86 -2.66
C ASP A 91 5.01 6.71 -3.93
N ARG A 92 4.16 7.75 -4.04
CA ARG A 92 4.18 8.69 -5.18
C ARG A 92 5.52 9.41 -5.29
N ARG A 93 6.04 9.94 -4.17
CA ARG A 93 7.33 10.64 -4.15
C ARG A 93 8.48 9.72 -4.55
N THR A 94 8.44 8.48 -4.09
CA THR A 94 9.45 7.47 -4.44
C THR A 94 9.40 7.16 -5.94
N LEU A 95 8.21 7.00 -6.52
CA LEU A 95 8.04 6.76 -7.95
C LEU A 95 8.58 7.94 -8.79
N ASP A 96 8.25 9.17 -8.41
CA ASP A 96 8.74 10.39 -9.09
C ASP A 96 10.28 10.53 -9.00
N ALA A 97 10.87 10.10 -7.88
CA ALA A 97 12.31 10.12 -7.71
C ALA A 97 13.02 9.06 -8.57
N ILE A 98 12.42 7.87 -8.71
CA ILE A 98 12.93 6.82 -9.58
C ILE A 98 12.86 7.25 -11.05
N GLU A 99 11.74 7.83 -11.47
CA GLU A 99 11.57 8.32 -12.83
C GLU A 99 12.62 9.38 -13.20
N ARG A 100 12.89 10.32 -12.29
CA ARG A 100 13.98 11.30 -12.45
C ARG A 100 15.35 10.64 -12.53
N ALA A 101 15.64 9.68 -11.64
CA ALA A 101 16.90 8.97 -11.64
C ALA A 101 17.12 8.17 -12.94
N LEU A 102 16.07 7.56 -13.49
CA LEU A 102 16.13 6.88 -14.78
C LEU A 102 16.37 7.86 -15.96
N ALA A 103 15.73 9.02 -15.94
CA ALA A 103 15.93 10.05 -16.96
C ALA A 103 17.36 10.60 -16.97
N GLU A 104 17.96 10.79 -15.78
CA GLU A 104 19.35 11.26 -15.64
C GLU A 104 20.37 10.17 -16.01
N LEU A 105 19.98 8.89 -15.97
CA LEU A 105 20.81 7.76 -16.40
C LEU A 105 20.73 7.52 -17.92
N THR A 106 20.28 8.51 -18.71
CA THR A 106 20.24 8.44 -20.18
C THR A 106 21.54 7.79 -20.70
N PRO A 107 21.49 6.84 -21.65
CA PRO A 107 22.69 6.22 -22.19
C PRO A 107 23.56 7.32 -22.80
N GLY A 108 24.68 7.63 -22.17
CA GLY A 108 25.76 8.26 -22.92
C GLY A 108 26.03 7.43 -24.17
N PRO A 109 26.55 8.01 -25.27
CA PRO A 109 26.77 7.29 -26.49
C PRO A 109 27.42 5.96 -26.19
N ALA A 110 26.90 4.90 -26.80
CA ALA A 110 27.25 3.50 -26.53
C ALA A 110 28.77 3.32 -26.35
N SER A 111 29.22 3.46 -25.13
CA SER A 111 30.62 3.33 -24.79
C SER A 111 30.89 1.87 -24.54
N SER A 112 31.34 1.23 -25.60
CA SER A 112 32.01 -0.07 -25.68
C SER A 112 31.22 -1.35 -25.37
N PRO A 113 31.31 -2.34 -26.23
CA PRO A 113 30.75 -3.66 -26.02
C PRO A 113 31.66 -4.49 -25.11
N ALA A 114 31.83 -4.06 -23.89
CA ALA A 114 32.44 -4.89 -22.87
C ALA A 114 31.43 -5.09 -21.75
N HIS A 115 30.56 -6.06 -21.93
CA HIS A 115 29.74 -6.69 -20.90
C HIS A 115 30.62 -7.41 -19.87
N ARG A 116 31.74 -6.77 -19.46
CA ARG A 116 32.55 -7.29 -18.38
C ARG A 116 31.86 -7.04 -17.07
N ALA A 117 31.41 -8.13 -16.47
CA ALA A 117 30.91 -8.12 -15.11
C ALA A 117 31.86 -7.31 -14.22
N THR A 118 31.32 -6.34 -13.50
CA THR A 118 32.09 -5.44 -12.64
C THR A 118 32.22 -6.07 -11.25
N THR A 119 33.43 -5.99 -10.65
CA THR A 119 33.67 -6.47 -9.27
C THR A 119 33.08 -5.50 -8.24
N VAL A 120 32.85 -5.98 -7.01
CA VAL A 120 32.34 -5.14 -5.90
C VAL A 120 33.25 -3.93 -5.63
N GLY A 121 34.59 -4.11 -5.74
CA GLY A 121 35.53 -3.02 -5.52
C GLY A 121 35.46 -1.96 -6.62
N ALA A 122 35.40 -2.38 -7.89
CA ALA A 122 35.29 -1.46 -9.02
C ALA A 122 33.95 -0.70 -9.03
N LEU A 123 32.84 -1.37 -8.71
CA LEU A 123 31.54 -0.72 -8.60
C LEU A 123 31.50 0.28 -7.44
N ALA A 124 32.04 -0.11 -6.27
CA ALA A 124 32.11 0.76 -5.10
C ALA A 124 32.96 2.02 -5.40
N HIS A 125 34.11 1.85 -6.03
CA HIS A 125 34.96 2.97 -6.44
C HIS A 125 34.26 3.92 -7.40
N ARG A 126 33.59 3.41 -8.44
CA ARG A 126 32.83 4.21 -9.42
C ARG A 126 31.71 5.03 -8.79
N LEU A 127 31.09 4.54 -7.69
CA LEU A 127 30.00 5.22 -6.99
C LEU A 127 30.47 6.06 -5.80
N GLY A 128 31.78 6.08 -5.50
CA GLY A 128 32.31 6.74 -4.30
C GLY A 128 31.81 6.10 -3.00
N LEU A 129 31.56 4.78 -3.01
CA LEU A 129 31.02 4.03 -1.90
C LEU A 129 32.04 3.05 -1.32
N ARG A 130 31.77 2.61 -0.09
CA ARG A 130 32.50 1.47 0.50
C ARG A 130 31.87 0.15 0.01
N PRO A 131 32.67 -0.91 -0.25
CA PRO A 131 32.14 -2.23 -0.63
C PRO A 131 31.10 -2.79 0.36
N ALA A 132 31.21 -2.46 1.65
CA ALA A 132 30.25 -2.84 2.68
C ALA A 132 28.84 -2.26 2.42
N THR A 133 28.74 -1.07 1.82
CA THR A 133 27.47 -0.46 1.44
C THR A 133 26.76 -1.28 0.37
N LEU A 134 27.49 -1.70 -0.68
CA LEU A 134 26.93 -2.55 -1.73
C LEU A 134 26.47 -3.90 -1.18
N ARG A 135 27.23 -4.52 -0.26
CA ARG A 135 26.82 -5.76 0.42
C ARG A 135 25.56 -5.56 1.29
N ARG A 136 25.38 -4.38 1.89
CA ARG A 136 24.14 -4.04 2.60
C ARG A 136 22.97 -3.95 1.64
N TRP A 137 23.14 -3.35 0.46
CA TRP A 137 22.10 -3.25 -0.57
C TRP A 137 21.75 -4.63 -1.14
N GLU A 138 22.76 -5.51 -1.32
CA GLU A 138 22.55 -6.91 -1.70
C GLU A 138 21.68 -7.65 -0.64
N ARG A 139 22.02 -7.53 0.64
CA ARG A 139 21.21 -8.13 1.74
C ARG A 139 19.80 -7.56 1.83
N ALA A 140 19.59 -6.34 1.42
CA ALA A 140 18.27 -5.70 1.34
C ALA A 140 17.51 -6.01 0.02
N GLY A 141 18.03 -6.91 -0.84
CA GLY A 141 17.42 -7.30 -2.11
C GLY A 141 17.53 -6.27 -3.23
N LEU A 142 18.19 -5.13 -2.98
CA LEU A 142 18.33 -4.03 -3.96
C LEU A 142 19.34 -4.32 -5.06
N LEU A 143 20.29 -5.25 -4.84
CA LEU A 143 21.23 -5.74 -5.84
C LEU A 143 21.24 -7.26 -5.81
N ARG A 144 21.40 -7.89 -6.98
CA ARG A 144 21.39 -9.36 -7.13
C ARG A 144 22.60 -9.82 -7.95
N PRO A 145 23.84 -9.56 -7.48
CA PRO A 145 25.04 -9.92 -8.23
C PRO A 145 25.14 -11.43 -8.44
N GLY A 146 25.60 -11.81 -9.61
CA GLY A 146 26.01 -13.18 -9.87
C GLY A 146 27.30 -13.53 -9.14
N ARG A 147 27.70 -14.80 -9.25
CA ARG A 147 29.02 -15.27 -8.81
C ARG A 147 29.79 -15.86 -9.99
N GLU A 148 31.03 -15.50 -10.11
CA GLU A 148 31.93 -16.04 -11.13
C GLU A 148 32.16 -17.53 -10.87
N ARG A 149 32.01 -18.34 -11.93
CA ARG A 149 32.32 -19.78 -11.86
C ARG A 149 33.81 -19.97 -11.70
N GLY A 150 34.24 -20.61 -10.62
CA GLY A 150 35.64 -20.91 -10.32
C GLY A 150 36.21 -20.08 -9.16
N THR A 151 36.03 -18.77 -9.13
CA THR A 151 36.58 -17.91 -8.06
C THR A 151 35.55 -17.62 -6.96
N GLY A 152 34.24 -17.76 -7.25
CA GLY A 152 33.14 -17.41 -6.34
C GLY A 152 32.99 -15.91 -6.09
N TYR A 153 33.78 -15.06 -6.75
CA TYR A 153 33.68 -13.61 -6.60
C TYR A 153 32.37 -13.06 -7.13
N ARG A 154 31.83 -11.99 -6.46
CA ARG A 154 30.64 -11.27 -6.90
C ARG A 154 30.89 -10.53 -8.19
N THR A 155 29.97 -10.70 -9.14
CA THR A 155 30.00 -10.04 -10.44
C THR A 155 28.69 -9.29 -10.64
N TYR A 156 28.79 -8.00 -10.97
CA TYR A 156 27.68 -7.11 -11.20
C TYR A 156 27.49 -6.91 -12.71
N THR A 157 26.29 -7.20 -13.20
CA THR A 157 25.90 -6.98 -14.59
C THR A 157 25.67 -5.48 -14.88
N ALA A 158 25.43 -5.14 -16.15
CA ALA A 158 25.03 -3.78 -16.52
C ALA A 158 23.77 -3.33 -15.79
N ASP A 159 22.80 -4.24 -15.60
CA ASP A 159 21.56 -3.98 -14.86
C ASP A 159 21.82 -3.77 -13.36
N ASP A 160 22.69 -4.58 -12.75
CA ASP A 160 23.10 -4.35 -11.36
C ASP A 160 23.80 -3.00 -11.18
N VAL A 161 24.59 -2.57 -12.16
CA VAL A 161 25.27 -1.25 -12.14
C VAL A 161 24.25 -0.13 -12.28
N ARG A 162 23.23 -0.28 -13.14
CA ARG A 162 22.11 0.66 -13.28
C ARG A 162 21.34 0.78 -11.96
N ASP A 163 20.93 -0.36 -11.41
CA ASP A 163 20.20 -0.43 -10.15
C ASP A 163 21.01 0.22 -9.01
N ALA A 164 22.33 -0.07 -8.93
CA ALA A 164 23.20 0.54 -7.93
C ALA A 164 23.27 2.07 -8.04
N ARG A 165 23.27 2.62 -9.26
CA ARG A 165 23.21 4.09 -9.49
C ARG A 165 21.90 4.68 -9.01
N ILE A 166 20.78 4.06 -9.36
CA ILE A 166 19.43 4.48 -8.91
C ILE A 166 19.37 4.47 -7.38
N VAL A 167 19.77 3.36 -6.74
CA VAL A 167 19.79 3.24 -5.28
C VAL A 167 20.69 4.32 -4.66
N HIS A 168 21.88 4.56 -5.22
CA HIS A 168 22.81 5.57 -4.72
C HIS A 168 22.18 6.96 -4.73
N GLN A 169 21.56 7.35 -5.84
CA GLN A 169 20.92 8.65 -6.00
C GLN A 169 19.73 8.83 -5.04
N LEU A 170 18.85 7.83 -4.96
CA LEU A 170 17.71 7.86 -4.05
C LEU A 170 18.15 7.90 -2.57
N ARG A 171 19.21 7.17 -2.21
CA ARG A 171 19.77 7.23 -0.85
C ARG A 171 20.35 8.61 -0.51
N ARG A 172 21.01 9.29 -1.46
CA ARG A 172 21.45 10.67 -1.28
C ARG A 172 20.28 11.64 -1.09
N SER A 173 19.15 11.38 -1.71
CA SER A 173 17.91 12.15 -1.54
C SER A 173 17.09 11.74 -0.32
N GLY A 174 17.63 10.88 0.58
CA GLY A 174 17.02 10.53 1.86
C GLY A 174 16.06 9.35 1.85
N TYR A 175 15.78 8.71 0.71
CA TYR A 175 14.85 7.59 0.63
C TYR A 175 15.39 6.34 1.36
N LEU A 176 14.51 5.65 2.10
CA LEU A 176 14.86 4.42 2.81
C LEU A 176 14.97 3.23 1.84
N LEU A 177 15.84 2.25 2.16
CA LEU A 177 16.00 1.04 1.34
C LEU A 177 14.69 0.28 1.17
N ALA A 178 13.87 0.22 2.22
CA ALA A 178 12.55 -0.44 2.17
C ALA A 178 11.55 0.23 1.22
N GLN A 179 11.69 1.52 0.95
CA GLN A 179 10.85 2.25 -0.01
C GLN A 179 11.30 2.00 -1.45
N ILE A 180 12.61 1.80 -1.65
CA ILE A 180 13.21 1.63 -2.98
C ILE A 180 13.03 0.19 -3.50
N ALA A 181 13.15 -0.81 -2.64
CA ALA A 181 13.21 -2.22 -3.02
C ALA A 181 11.99 -2.71 -3.83
N PRO A 182 10.73 -2.45 -3.43
CA PRO A 182 9.55 -2.93 -4.19
C PRO A 182 9.49 -2.37 -5.61
N LEU A 183 9.89 -1.11 -5.79
CA LEU A 183 9.86 -0.44 -7.09
C LEU A 183 10.97 -0.93 -8.01
N LEU A 184 12.18 -1.18 -7.48
CA LEU A 184 13.24 -1.80 -8.27
C LEU A 184 12.87 -3.21 -8.73
N ASP A 185 12.17 -3.99 -7.90
CA ASP A 185 11.72 -5.32 -8.28
C ASP A 185 10.71 -5.28 -9.43
N GLU A 186 9.78 -4.32 -9.43
CA GLU A 186 8.86 -4.09 -10.54
C GLU A 186 9.61 -3.70 -11.83
N LEU A 187 10.65 -2.87 -11.73
CA LEU A 187 11.44 -2.41 -12.89
C LEU A 187 12.39 -3.47 -13.46
N ARG A 188 12.80 -4.47 -12.66
CA ARG A 188 13.68 -5.57 -13.12
C ARG A 188 13.04 -6.46 -14.17
N GLY A 189 11.72 -6.54 -14.23
CA GLY A 189 11.01 -7.21 -15.31
C GLY A 189 11.08 -6.49 -16.66
N ALA A 190 11.56 -5.26 -16.67
CA ALA A 190 11.65 -4.42 -17.86
C ALA A 190 12.97 -4.66 -18.60
N THR A 191 12.91 -5.27 -19.78
CA THR A 191 14.07 -5.62 -20.62
C THR A 191 14.51 -4.49 -21.55
N SER A 192 13.76 -3.39 -21.62
CA SER A 192 14.03 -2.22 -22.46
C SER A 192 13.62 -0.91 -21.76
N PRO A 193 14.12 0.27 -22.21
CA PRO A 193 13.64 1.56 -21.71
C PRO A 193 12.13 1.73 -21.83
N ASP A 194 11.53 1.26 -22.91
CA ASP A 194 10.08 1.36 -23.15
C ASP A 194 9.30 0.50 -22.14
N SER A 195 9.79 -0.71 -21.82
CA SER A 195 9.17 -1.58 -20.82
C SER A 195 9.32 -1.02 -19.40
N ALA A 196 10.43 -0.33 -19.08
CA ALA A 196 10.61 0.37 -17.82
C ALA A 196 9.62 1.54 -17.69
N SER A 197 9.45 2.32 -18.74
CA SER A 197 8.48 3.43 -18.81
C SER A 197 7.04 2.91 -18.66
N ALA A 198 6.72 1.78 -19.29
CA ALA A 198 5.41 1.13 -19.16
C ALA A 198 5.14 0.65 -17.73
N ALA A 199 6.14 0.07 -17.04
CA ALA A 199 6.03 -0.35 -15.65
C ALA A 199 5.78 0.83 -14.70
N ILE A 200 6.49 1.94 -14.89
CA ILE A 200 6.29 3.19 -14.16
C ILE A 200 4.87 3.73 -14.38
N ALA A 201 4.42 3.80 -15.64
CA ALA A 201 3.07 4.26 -15.96
C ALA A 201 1.99 3.38 -15.32
N GLU A 202 2.18 2.06 -15.31
CA GLU A 202 1.27 1.12 -14.65
C GLU A 202 1.25 1.32 -13.13
N ARG A 203 2.41 1.49 -12.50
CA ARG A 203 2.48 1.80 -11.06
C ARG A 203 1.77 3.12 -10.75
N ARG A 204 1.94 4.14 -11.59
CA ARG A 204 1.26 5.44 -11.45
C ARG A 204 -0.25 5.30 -11.55
N ARG A 205 -0.76 4.48 -12.48
CA ARG A 205 -2.20 4.17 -12.58
C ARG A 205 -2.73 3.49 -11.31
N ARG A 206 -2.00 2.49 -10.77
CA ARG A 206 -2.40 1.82 -9.51
C ARG A 206 -2.45 2.79 -8.33
N LEU A 207 -1.46 3.66 -8.17
CA LEU A 207 -1.46 4.69 -7.13
C LEU A 207 -2.60 5.70 -7.31
N HIS A 208 -2.94 6.05 -8.55
CA HIS A 208 -4.09 6.91 -8.85
C HIS A 208 -5.41 6.23 -8.48
N THR A 209 -5.62 4.97 -8.85
CA THR A 209 -6.81 4.19 -8.49
C THR A 209 -6.95 4.07 -6.97
N ARG A 210 -5.85 3.79 -6.25
CA ARG A 210 -5.85 3.76 -4.78
C ARG A 210 -6.23 5.12 -4.20
N ALA A 211 -5.74 6.23 -4.76
CA ALA A 211 -6.10 7.57 -4.31
C ALA A 211 -7.59 7.86 -4.43
N LEU A 212 -8.21 7.49 -5.57
CA LEU A 212 -9.67 7.64 -5.75
C LEU A 212 -10.45 6.77 -4.76
N ALA A 213 -10.00 5.54 -4.52
CA ALA A 213 -10.59 4.67 -3.50
C ALA A 213 -10.50 5.30 -2.10
N MET A 214 -9.38 5.95 -1.75
CA MET A 214 -9.20 6.64 -0.47
C MET A 214 -10.15 7.83 -0.32
N LEU A 215 -10.36 8.62 -1.37
CA LEU A 215 -11.36 9.72 -1.35
C LEU A 215 -12.77 9.18 -1.09
N ASN A 216 -13.15 8.10 -1.78
CA ASN A 216 -14.44 7.46 -1.56
C ASN A 216 -14.57 6.88 -0.15
N ALA A 217 -13.52 6.21 0.35
CA ALA A 217 -13.48 5.66 1.69
C ALA A 217 -13.63 6.76 2.77
N SER A 218 -12.95 7.90 2.60
CA SER A 218 -13.08 9.04 3.51
C SER A 218 -14.50 9.60 3.53
N ALA A 219 -15.14 9.71 2.35
CA ALA A 219 -16.53 10.17 2.26
C ALA A 219 -17.51 9.21 2.95
N GLU A 220 -17.35 7.88 2.76
CA GLU A 220 -18.18 6.87 3.44
C GLU A 220 -17.92 6.86 4.95
N THR A 221 -16.67 7.01 5.38
CA THR A 221 -16.31 7.10 6.80
C THR A 221 -16.95 8.31 7.47
N GLY A 222 -16.91 9.48 6.82
CA GLY A 222 -17.59 10.69 7.34
C GLY A 222 -19.10 10.52 7.46
N ARG A 223 -19.74 9.88 6.46
CA ARG A 223 -21.19 9.56 6.54
C ARG A 223 -21.49 8.59 7.67
N TYR A 224 -20.63 7.58 7.88
CA TYR A 224 -20.81 6.61 8.94
C TYR A 224 -20.69 7.24 10.33
N LEU A 225 -19.70 8.11 10.54
CA LEU A 225 -19.55 8.88 11.78
C LEU A 225 -20.82 9.70 12.06
N GLY A 226 -21.35 10.41 11.06
CA GLY A 226 -22.60 11.16 11.24
C GLY A 226 -23.81 10.29 11.62
N VAL A 227 -23.86 9.02 11.19
CA VAL A 227 -24.91 8.06 11.61
C VAL A 227 -24.68 7.59 13.04
N LEU A 228 -23.41 7.38 13.46
CA LEU A 228 -23.08 7.01 14.84
C LEU A 228 -23.47 8.13 15.81
N ASP A 229 -23.14 9.37 15.52
CA ASP A 229 -23.42 10.55 16.33
C ASP A 229 -24.95 10.83 16.42
N GLY A 230 -25.67 10.74 15.30
CA GLY A 230 -27.12 10.93 15.24
C GLY A 230 -27.93 9.83 15.93
N GLY A 231 -27.39 8.61 16.01
CA GLY A 231 -28.02 7.49 16.74
C GLY A 231 -27.90 7.62 18.26
N GLY A 232 -26.90 8.35 18.76
CA GLY A 232 -26.69 8.60 20.20
C GLY A 232 -27.64 9.69 20.78
N ALA A 233 -28.14 10.60 19.96
CA ALA A 233 -28.96 11.73 20.41
C ALA A 233 -30.45 11.38 20.61
N GLY A 234 -30.91 10.21 20.17
CA GLY A 234 -32.33 9.80 20.22
C GLY A 234 -32.77 9.04 21.48
N GLY A 235 -31.91 8.89 22.49
CA GLY A 235 -32.16 8.04 23.66
C GLY A 235 -32.42 8.76 25.01
N ALA A 236 -32.46 10.12 25.01
CA ALA A 236 -32.49 10.89 26.28
C ALA A 236 -33.75 11.73 26.53
N ASP A 237 -34.84 11.50 25.81
CA ASP A 237 -36.10 12.17 26.10
C ASP A 237 -37.22 11.15 26.36
N GLY A 238 -37.24 10.61 27.57
CA GLY A 238 -38.39 9.96 28.16
C GLY A 238 -39.05 10.95 29.12
N PRO A 239 -40.38 11.19 29.05
CA PRO A 239 -41.01 12.18 29.91
C PRO A 239 -41.01 11.73 31.36
N ALA A 240 -40.56 12.64 32.20
CA ALA A 240 -40.90 12.60 33.64
C ALA A 240 -42.37 12.97 33.79
N GLU A 241 -43.20 12.03 34.19
CA GLU A 241 -44.44 12.23 34.95
C GLU A 241 -44.59 11.04 35.91
#